data_752c177899ad7438e0ae91cabf9c0ff9
#
_entry.id   752c177899ad7438e0ae91cabf9c0ff9
#
_cell.length_a   1.000
_cell.length_b   1.000
_cell.length_c   1.000
_cell.angle_alpha   90.00
_cell.angle_beta   90.00
_cell.angle_gamma   90.00
#
_symmetry.space_group_name_H-M   'P 1'
#
loop_
_entity.id
_entity.type
_entity.pdbx_description
1 polymer ?
#
loop_
_entity_poly.entity_id
_entity_poly.type
_entity_poly.pdbx_seq_one_letter_code
_entity_poly.pdbx_strand_id
1 'polypeptide(L)'
;MQDGDDAVGFYAKYVLPRIIDLAMRNEETARLRAGWIPQARGEVLEVGIGSGLNLPFYSSDVQRVHGVDPSLELQRIARKRAMAGLIEVDFLSQSAEEQLPLADASIDTVVITWALCSIPNAPRALQQMKRVLKESGRLIFLEHGRAPDPGIAVWQDRITPLWKRIGGGCHLNRKIDDLITAAGFRITDLKTYYLPGPRPMTYTVPGSRGDDWSACRDLAASMSGSGRSVSSLNASTNDWVHC
;
A
#
# COMPACT_ATOMS: atom_id res chain seq x y z
N MET A 1 -18.57 -26.48 -21.67
CA MET A 1 -18.34 -25.76 -20.38
C MET A 1 -16.85 -25.44 -20.14
N GLN A 2 -15.93 -25.81 -21.06
CA GLN A 2 -14.47 -25.47 -20.94
C GLN A 2 -14.12 -24.09 -21.45
N ASP A 3 -14.86 -23.54 -22.42
CA ASP A 3 -14.53 -22.22 -23.04
C ASP A 3 -14.66 -21.01 -22.10
N GLY A 4 -15.46 -21.12 -21.05
CA GLY A 4 -15.63 -20.03 -20.07
C GLY A 4 -14.47 -19.90 -19.08
N ASP A 5 -13.86 -21.00 -18.69
CA ASP A 5 -12.74 -21.03 -17.76
C ASP A 5 -11.45 -20.52 -18.42
N ASP A 6 -11.27 -20.83 -19.70
CA ASP A 6 -10.13 -20.37 -20.50
C ASP A 6 -10.17 -18.85 -20.74
N ALA A 7 -11.35 -18.29 -20.99
CA ALA A 7 -11.53 -16.85 -21.19
C ALA A 7 -11.29 -16.05 -19.90
N VAL A 8 -11.77 -16.56 -18.75
CA VAL A 8 -11.51 -15.97 -17.42
C VAL A 8 -10.03 -16.04 -17.08
N GLY A 9 -9.38 -17.17 -17.37
CA GLY A 9 -7.94 -17.36 -17.17
C GLY A 9 -7.10 -16.41 -18.02
N PHE A 10 -7.45 -16.22 -19.29
CA PHE A 10 -6.78 -15.27 -20.19
C PHE A 10 -6.94 -13.83 -19.73
N TYR A 11 -8.16 -13.42 -19.35
CA TYR A 11 -8.43 -12.08 -18.82
C TYR A 11 -7.59 -11.80 -17.57
N ALA A 12 -7.65 -12.70 -16.57
CA ALA A 12 -6.94 -12.54 -15.31
C ALA A 12 -5.41 -12.48 -15.51
N LYS A 13 -4.88 -13.24 -16.46
CA LYS A 13 -3.44 -13.35 -16.71
C LYS A 13 -2.87 -12.21 -17.55
N TYR A 14 -3.57 -11.74 -18.59
CA TYR A 14 -2.98 -10.84 -19.57
C TYR A 14 -3.65 -9.47 -19.67
N VAL A 15 -4.94 -9.38 -19.39
CA VAL A 15 -5.72 -8.13 -19.56
C VAL A 15 -5.79 -7.36 -18.24
N LEU A 16 -6.21 -8.02 -17.18
CA LEU A 16 -6.39 -7.41 -15.86
C LEU A 16 -5.12 -6.74 -15.31
N PRO A 17 -3.91 -7.34 -15.42
CA PRO A 17 -2.69 -6.67 -14.96
C PRO A 17 -2.41 -5.32 -15.64
N ARG A 18 -2.72 -5.21 -16.93
CA ARG A 18 -2.55 -3.95 -17.69
C ARG A 18 -3.59 -2.91 -17.31
N ILE A 19 -4.83 -3.34 -17.09
CA ILE A 19 -5.90 -2.46 -16.62
C ILE A 19 -5.56 -1.91 -15.23
N ILE A 20 -5.13 -2.78 -14.31
CA ILE A 20 -4.71 -2.37 -12.96
C ILE A 20 -3.54 -1.38 -13.05
N ASP A 21 -2.50 -1.70 -13.82
CA ASP A 21 -1.35 -0.80 -13.99
C ASP A 21 -1.78 0.59 -14.51
N LEU A 22 -2.66 0.63 -15.50
CA LEU A 22 -3.16 1.89 -16.05
C LEU A 22 -4.03 2.66 -15.04
N ALA A 23 -4.96 1.96 -14.38
CA ALA A 23 -5.88 2.56 -13.41
C ALA A 23 -5.14 3.14 -12.20
N MET A 24 -4.04 2.50 -11.78
CA MET A 24 -3.25 2.91 -10.61
C MET A 24 -2.15 3.93 -10.89
N ARG A 25 -2.06 4.44 -12.14
CA ARG A 25 -1.11 5.51 -12.55
C ARG A 25 -1.70 6.92 -12.43
N ASN A 26 -2.90 7.08 -11.93
CA ASN A 26 -3.53 8.39 -11.81
C ASN A 26 -2.79 9.30 -10.81
N GLU A 27 -3.01 10.60 -10.94
CA GLU A 27 -2.32 11.63 -10.17
C GLU A 27 -2.56 11.50 -8.66
N GLU A 28 -3.79 11.14 -8.25
CA GLU A 28 -4.14 11.01 -6.83
C GLU A 28 -3.40 9.87 -6.15
N THR A 29 -3.33 8.69 -6.78
CA THR A 29 -2.54 7.59 -6.24
C THR A 29 -1.04 7.88 -6.26
N ALA A 30 -0.57 8.67 -7.23
CA ALA A 30 0.83 9.12 -7.28
C ALA A 30 1.14 10.10 -6.14
N ARG A 31 0.25 11.05 -5.82
CA ARG A 31 0.37 11.96 -4.67
C ARG A 31 0.44 11.19 -3.34
N LEU A 32 -0.42 10.16 -3.20
CA LEU A 32 -0.37 9.31 -2.01
C LEU A 32 0.98 8.59 -1.88
N ARG A 33 1.47 7.99 -2.96
CA ARG A 33 2.78 7.36 -2.95
C ARG A 33 3.87 8.35 -2.58
N ALA A 34 3.87 9.54 -3.17
CA ALA A 34 4.84 10.60 -2.88
C ALA A 34 4.86 11.03 -1.41
N GLY A 35 3.71 10.99 -0.73
CA GLY A 35 3.61 11.35 0.68
C GLY A 35 4.02 10.25 1.67
N TRP A 36 3.94 8.97 1.28
CA TRP A 36 4.12 7.85 2.20
C TRP A 36 5.35 7.00 1.90
N ILE A 37 5.62 6.69 0.63
CA ILE A 37 6.69 5.77 0.23
C ILE A 37 8.10 6.29 0.57
N PRO A 38 8.41 7.61 0.48
CA PRO A 38 9.73 8.12 0.88
C PRO A 38 10.11 7.87 2.34
N GLN A 39 9.16 7.52 3.20
CA GLN A 39 9.42 7.16 4.59
C GLN A 39 10.03 5.75 4.76
N ALA A 40 10.06 4.93 3.70
CA ALA A 40 10.70 3.62 3.72
C ALA A 40 12.23 3.77 3.78
N ARG A 41 12.89 2.84 4.48
CA ARG A 41 14.36 2.83 4.67
C ARG A 41 14.90 1.41 4.82
N GLY A 42 16.18 1.25 4.57
CA GLY A 42 16.93 0.00 4.77
C GLY A 42 16.48 -1.11 3.82
N GLU A 43 16.42 -2.35 4.32
CA GLU A 43 15.88 -3.51 3.61
C GLU A 43 14.36 -3.43 3.61
N VAL A 44 13.76 -3.35 2.43
CA VAL A 44 12.30 -3.16 2.26
C VAL A 44 11.66 -4.43 1.73
N LEU A 45 10.58 -4.88 2.36
CA LEU A 45 9.65 -5.85 1.78
C LEU A 45 8.44 -5.12 1.21
N GLU A 46 8.28 -5.12 -0.10
CA GLU A 46 7.06 -4.62 -0.77
C GLU A 46 6.13 -5.78 -1.09
N VAL A 47 5.00 -5.84 -0.39
CA VAL A 47 3.96 -6.87 -0.58
C VAL A 47 2.95 -6.39 -1.61
N GLY A 48 2.80 -7.17 -2.69
CA GLY A 48 2.02 -6.77 -3.85
C GLY A 48 2.75 -5.68 -4.65
N ILE A 49 4.05 -5.90 -4.98
CA ILE A 49 4.82 -4.94 -5.80
C ILE A 49 4.16 -4.63 -7.14
N GLY A 50 3.33 -5.56 -7.63
CA GLY A 50 2.57 -5.40 -8.85
C GLY A 50 3.44 -5.00 -10.03
N SER A 51 3.08 -3.89 -10.66
CA SER A 51 3.84 -3.32 -11.78
C SER A 51 4.99 -2.40 -11.35
N GLY A 52 5.29 -2.27 -10.04
CA GLY A 52 6.39 -1.46 -9.53
C GLY A 52 6.11 0.05 -9.50
N LEU A 53 4.87 0.46 -9.24
CA LEU A 53 4.49 1.88 -9.21
C LEU A 53 5.05 2.64 -8.01
N ASN A 54 5.48 1.94 -6.95
CA ASN A 54 6.13 2.56 -5.81
C ASN A 54 7.63 2.83 -6.06
N LEU A 55 8.28 2.10 -6.96
CA LEU A 55 9.73 2.17 -7.18
C LEU A 55 10.28 3.59 -7.40
N PRO A 56 9.61 4.48 -8.14
CA PRO A 56 10.09 5.86 -8.33
C PRO A 56 10.01 6.75 -7.08
N PHE A 57 9.31 6.31 -6.02
CA PHE A 57 9.07 7.10 -4.81
C PHE A 57 9.94 6.69 -3.62
N TYR A 58 10.70 5.62 -3.72
CA TYR A 58 11.66 5.27 -2.68
C TYR A 58 12.82 6.28 -2.65
N SER A 59 13.21 6.66 -1.44
CA SER A 59 14.35 7.54 -1.20
C SER A 59 15.69 6.77 -1.26
N SER A 60 16.80 7.50 -1.23
CA SER A 60 18.15 6.93 -1.12
C SER A 60 18.41 6.19 0.21
N ASP A 61 17.50 6.31 1.19
CA ASP A 61 17.60 5.56 2.45
C ASP A 61 17.22 4.09 2.30
N VAL A 62 16.63 3.71 1.16
CA VAL A 62 16.33 2.31 0.82
C VAL A 62 17.55 1.66 0.20
N GLN A 63 18.00 0.55 0.81
CA GLN A 63 19.14 -0.21 0.34
C GLN A 63 18.74 -1.22 -0.73
N ARG A 64 17.63 -1.92 -0.50
CA ARG A 64 17.10 -2.97 -1.39
C ARG A 64 15.60 -3.13 -1.21
N VAL A 65 14.92 -3.54 -2.26
CA VAL A 65 13.50 -3.89 -2.23
C VAL A 65 13.31 -5.37 -2.56
N HIS A 66 12.70 -6.12 -1.66
CA HIS A 66 12.20 -7.49 -1.90
C HIS A 66 10.73 -7.40 -2.30
N GLY A 67 10.46 -7.48 -3.59
CA GLY A 67 9.10 -7.32 -4.14
C GLY A 67 8.38 -8.65 -4.28
N VAL A 68 7.31 -8.86 -3.54
CA VAL A 68 6.48 -10.07 -3.58
C VAL A 68 5.20 -9.82 -4.38
N ASP A 69 4.96 -10.65 -5.39
CA ASP A 69 3.70 -10.67 -6.16
C ASP A 69 3.54 -12.01 -6.89
N PRO A 70 2.38 -12.65 -6.88
CA PRO A 70 2.16 -13.89 -7.63
C PRO A 70 2.02 -13.67 -9.14
N SER A 71 1.77 -12.44 -9.62
CA SER A 71 1.57 -12.12 -11.02
C SER A 71 2.87 -11.91 -11.78
N LEU A 72 3.31 -12.90 -12.54
CA LEU A 72 4.49 -12.80 -13.40
C LEU A 72 4.37 -11.68 -14.44
N GLU A 73 3.16 -11.39 -14.93
CA GLU A 73 2.92 -10.31 -15.90
C GLU A 73 3.13 -8.92 -15.28
N LEU A 74 2.65 -8.70 -14.06
CA LEU A 74 2.90 -7.46 -13.33
C LEU A 74 4.38 -7.33 -13.00
N GLN A 75 5.01 -8.38 -12.49
CA GLN A 75 6.46 -8.37 -12.22
C GLN A 75 7.29 -8.08 -13.47
N ARG A 76 6.86 -8.55 -14.65
CA ARG A 76 7.56 -8.23 -15.91
C ARG A 76 7.55 -6.73 -16.20
N ILE A 77 6.47 -6.04 -15.88
CA ILE A 77 6.38 -4.58 -15.99
C ILE A 77 7.26 -3.92 -14.91
N ALA A 78 7.21 -4.42 -13.68
CA ALA A 78 8.00 -3.91 -12.56
C ALA A 78 9.52 -4.04 -12.82
N ARG A 79 9.98 -5.17 -13.37
CA ARG A 79 11.40 -5.36 -13.76
C ARG A 79 11.88 -4.28 -14.73
N LYS A 80 11.07 -3.90 -15.72
CA LYS A 80 11.42 -2.81 -16.64
C LYS A 80 11.54 -1.45 -15.93
N ARG A 81 10.69 -1.18 -14.93
CA ARG A 81 10.79 0.03 -14.11
C ARG A 81 11.99 0.00 -13.18
N ALA A 82 12.28 -1.15 -12.57
CA ALA A 82 13.46 -1.34 -11.72
C ALA A 82 14.76 -1.09 -12.49
N MET A 83 14.86 -1.57 -13.74
CA MET A 83 16.03 -1.32 -14.59
C MET A 83 16.26 0.17 -14.93
N ALA A 84 15.25 0.98 -14.88
CA ALA A 84 15.34 2.43 -15.10
C ALA A 84 15.63 3.20 -13.79
N GLY A 85 15.58 2.55 -12.64
CA GLY A 85 15.83 3.11 -11.31
C GLY A 85 17.24 2.80 -10.80
N LEU A 86 17.54 3.33 -9.61
CA LEU A 86 18.84 3.12 -8.94
C LEU A 86 18.77 2.09 -7.80
N ILE A 87 17.57 1.63 -7.44
CA ILE A 87 17.34 0.73 -6.31
C ILE A 87 17.39 -0.72 -6.81
N GLU A 88 18.15 -1.54 -6.11
CA GLU A 88 18.19 -2.98 -6.35
C GLU A 88 16.87 -3.63 -5.92
N VAL A 89 16.28 -4.47 -6.80
CA VAL A 89 14.99 -5.13 -6.56
C VAL A 89 15.11 -6.64 -6.76
N ASP A 90 14.84 -7.40 -5.70
CA ASP A 90 14.66 -8.84 -5.75
C ASP A 90 13.19 -9.18 -5.92
N PHE A 91 12.86 -9.95 -6.94
CA PHE A 91 11.46 -10.30 -7.24
C PHE A 91 11.15 -11.72 -6.76
N LEU A 92 10.20 -11.83 -5.84
CA LEU A 92 9.67 -13.08 -5.30
C LEU A 92 8.32 -13.39 -5.95
N SER A 93 8.29 -14.42 -6.81
CA SER A 93 7.09 -14.79 -7.60
C SER A 93 6.23 -15.79 -6.83
N GLN A 94 5.69 -15.36 -5.70
CA GLN A 94 4.85 -16.18 -4.81
C GLN A 94 3.76 -15.34 -4.13
N SER A 95 2.80 -16.00 -3.49
CA SER A 95 1.84 -15.34 -2.63
C SER A 95 2.49 -14.89 -1.32
N ALA A 96 2.10 -13.72 -0.83
CA ALA A 96 2.50 -13.26 0.50
C ALA A 96 1.92 -14.11 1.65
N GLU A 97 0.98 -15.01 1.36
CA GLU A 97 0.42 -15.99 2.29
C GLU A 97 1.35 -17.19 2.50
N GLU A 98 2.27 -17.42 1.57
CA GLU A 98 3.28 -18.47 1.67
C GLU A 98 4.43 -18.04 2.59
N GLN A 99 5.24 -19.01 2.99
CA GLN A 99 6.45 -18.69 3.75
C GLN A 99 7.41 -17.91 2.86
N LEU A 100 7.68 -16.65 3.23
CA LEU A 100 8.62 -15.83 2.50
C LEU A 100 10.06 -16.33 2.72
N PRO A 101 10.90 -16.41 1.65
CA PRO A 101 12.28 -16.84 1.74
C PRO A 101 13.20 -15.73 2.30
N LEU A 102 12.77 -15.11 3.39
CA LEU A 102 13.45 -14.05 4.12
C LEU A 102 13.60 -14.48 5.57
N ALA A 103 14.72 -14.13 6.18
CA ALA A 103 14.98 -14.45 7.57
C ALA A 103 14.04 -13.67 8.50
N ASP A 104 13.81 -14.20 9.69
CA ASP A 104 13.05 -13.51 10.74
C ASP A 104 13.78 -12.22 11.11
N ALA A 105 13.04 -11.16 11.36
CA ALA A 105 13.54 -9.86 11.79
C ALA A 105 14.69 -9.32 10.90
N SER A 106 14.61 -9.52 9.57
CA SER A 106 15.62 -9.06 8.60
C SER A 106 15.24 -7.78 7.88
N ILE A 107 13.96 -7.41 7.86
CA ILE A 107 13.39 -6.30 7.11
C ILE A 107 13.23 -5.06 7.98
N ASP A 108 13.68 -3.90 7.49
CA ASP A 108 13.54 -2.61 8.17
C ASP A 108 12.18 -1.97 7.90
N THR A 109 11.67 -2.10 6.68
CA THR A 109 10.37 -1.53 6.31
C THR A 109 9.54 -2.52 5.51
N VAL A 110 8.30 -2.75 5.91
CA VAL A 110 7.28 -3.41 5.09
C VAL A 110 6.41 -2.34 4.44
N VAL A 111 6.23 -2.44 3.14
CA VAL A 111 5.34 -1.58 2.34
C VAL A 111 4.25 -2.44 1.72
N ILE A 112 2.99 -2.02 1.83
CA ILE A 112 1.86 -2.66 1.16
C ILE A 112 0.90 -1.59 0.65
N THR A 113 0.62 -1.61 -0.66
CA THR A 113 -0.22 -0.60 -1.29
C THR A 113 -1.25 -1.25 -2.21
N TRP A 114 -2.53 -1.06 -1.90
CA TRP A 114 -3.69 -1.62 -2.62
C TRP A 114 -3.58 -3.12 -2.92
N ALA A 115 -2.92 -3.86 -2.04
CA ALA A 115 -2.72 -5.30 -2.15
C ALA A 115 -3.42 -6.06 -1.01
N LEU A 116 -3.39 -5.56 0.24
CA LEU A 116 -4.00 -6.23 1.38
C LEU A 116 -5.51 -6.44 1.20
N CYS A 117 -6.19 -5.52 0.52
CA CYS A 117 -7.59 -5.65 0.18
C CYS A 117 -7.88 -6.84 -0.76
N SER A 118 -6.89 -7.30 -1.54
CA SER A 118 -7.03 -8.35 -2.54
C SER A 118 -6.48 -9.71 -2.10
N ILE A 119 -5.57 -9.76 -1.12
CA ILE A 119 -5.00 -11.01 -0.61
C ILE A 119 -6.10 -11.86 0.04
N PRO A 120 -6.33 -13.12 -0.39
CA PRO A 120 -7.41 -13.96 0.14
C PRO A 120 -7.30 -14.16 1.66
N ASN A 121 -6.16 -14.62 2.16
CA ASN A 121 -5.88 -14.81 3.59
C ASN A 121 -4.97 -13.68 4.12
N ALA A 122 -5.52 -12.48 4.23
CA ALA A 122 -4.80 -11.31 4.74
C ALA A 122 -4.16 -11.54 6.13
N PRO A 123 -4.80 -12.22 7.10
CA PRO A 123 -4.15 -12.53 8.37
C PRO A 123 -2.85 -13.31 8.22
N ARG A 124 -2.81 -14.32 7.33
CA ARG A 124 -1.60 -15.12 7.10
C ARG A 124 -0.49 -14.30 6.45
N ALA A 125 -0.82 -13.44 5.49
CA ALA A 125 0.14 -12.51 4.90
C ALA A 125 0.70 -11.54 5.94
N LEU A 126 -0.16 -10.98 6.80
CA LEU A 126 0.27 -10.10 7.90
C LEU A 126 1.17 -10.82 8.91
N GLN A 127 0.94 -12.11 9.18
CA GLN A 127 1.83 -12.93 10.02
C GLN A 127 3.22 -13.05 9.39
N GLN A 128 3.31 -13.29 8.06
CA GLN A 128 4.59 -13.33 7.35
C GLN A 128 5.30 -11.98 7.38
N MET A 129 4.58 -10.89 7.13
CA MET A 129 5.13 -9.53 7.25
C MET A 129 5.71 -9.28 8.65
N LYS A 130 4.96 -9.68 9.71
CA LYS A 130 5.40 -9.50 11.09
C LYS A 130 6.62 -10.35 11.42
N ARG A 131 6.70 -11.59 10.91
CA ARG A 131 7.83 -12.48 11.13
C ARG A 131 9.15 -11.88 10.61
N VAL A 132 9.11 -11.36 9.38
CA VAL A 132 10.32 -10.83 8.73
C VAL A 132 10.67 -9.42 9.17
N LEU A 133 9.72 -8.66 9.70
CA LEU A 133 9.94 -7.28 10.13
C LEU A 133 10.71 -7.25 11.45
N LYS A 134 11.75 -6.43 11.51
CA LYS A 134 12.49 -6.13 12.75
C LYS A 134 11.55 -5.56 13.81
N GLU A 135 11.89 -5.71 15.07
CA GLU A 135 11.12 -5.15 16.19
C GLU A 135 10.98 -3.62 16.07
N SER A 136 12.08 -2.94 15.72
CA SER A 136 12.12 -1.50 15.40
C SER A 136 11.67 -1.17 13.97
N GLY A 137 11.18 -2.17 13.24
CA GLY A 137 10.81 -2.01 11.84
C GLY A 137 9.51 -1.26 11.65
N ARG A 138 9.31 -0.72 10.45
CA ARG A 138 8.16 0.09 10.06
C ARG A 138 7.23 -0.66 9.10
N LEU A 139 5.92 -0.51 9.29
CA LEU A 139 4.91 -0.89 8.30
C LEU A 139 4.32 0.39 7.70
N ILE A 140 4.30 0.50 6.38
CA ILE A 140 3.64 1.56 5.62
C ILE A 140 2.55 0.91 4.77
N PHE A 141 1.33 1.41 4.84
CA PHE A 141 0.22 0.88 4.05
C PHE A 141 -0.64 1.97 3.43
N LEU A 142 -1.11 1.71 2.21
CA LEU A 142 -2.07 2.54 1.46
C LEU A 142 -3.12 1.58 0.89
N GLU A 143 -4.32 1.54 1.45
CA GLU A 143 -5.28 0.48 1.13
C GLU A 143 -6.70 1.01 0.92
N HIS A 144 -7.47 0.33 0.08
CA HIS A 144 -8.92 0.45 0.11
C HIS A 144 -9.45 -0.14 1.40
N GLY A 145 -10.37 0.56 2.04
CA GLY A 145 -10.96 0.11 3.29
C GLY A 145 -12.47 0.24 3.33
N ARG A 146 -13.06 -0.33 4.37
CA ARG A 146 -14.47 -0.16 4.69
C ARG A 146 -14.73 1.28 5.12
N ALA A 147 -15.63 1.96 4.41
CA ALA A 147 -16.02 3.33 4.74
C ALA A 147 -16.75 3.39 6.10
N PRO A 148 -16.53 4.46 6.88
CA PRO A 148 -17.23 4.67 8.15
C PRO A 148 -18.69 5.06 7.96
N ASP A 149 -19.06 5.64 6.81
CA ASP A 149 -20.42 6.03 6.48
C ASP A 149 -21.31 4.79 6.28
N PRO A 150 -22.38 4.60 7.09
CA PRO A 150 -23.21 3.39 7.01
C PRO A 150 -23.82 3.15 5.63
N GLY A 151 -24.27 4.21 4.94
CA GLY A 151 -24.83 4.12 3.60
C GLY A 151 -23.80 3.66 2.57
N ILE A 152 -22.58 4.16 2.66
CA ILE A 152 -21.47 3.74 1.77
C ILE A 152 -21.04 2.30 2.08
N ALA A 153 -20.94 1.94 3.36
CA ALA A 153 -20.59 0.58 3.78
C ALA A 153 -21.60 -0.46 3.26
N VAL A 154 -22.90 -0.17 3.29
CA VAL A 154 -23.93 -1.04 2.70
C VAL A 154 -23.72 -1.21 1.19
N TRP A 155 -23.38 -0.13 0.47
CA TRP A 155 -23.05 -0.23 -0.95
C TRP A 155 -21.78 -1.05 -1.19
N GLN A 156 -20.74 -0.87 -0.39
CA GLN A 156 -19.53 -1.69 -0.45
C GLN A 156 -19.86 -3.17 -0.28
N ASP A 157 -20.69 -3.53 0.70
CA ASP A 157 -21.12 -4.92 0.94
C ASP A 157 -21.84 -5.52 -0.28
N ARG A 158 -22.70 -4.73 -0.92
CA ARG A 158 -23.49 -5.17 -2.09
C ARG A 158 -22.63 -5.36 -3.34
N ILE A 159 -21.70 -4.45 -3.61
CA ILE A 159 -20.91 -4.49 -4.86
C ILE A 159 -19.66 -5.36 -4.75
N THR A 160 -19.12 -5.60 -3.55
CA THR A 160 -17.90 -6.38 -3.34
C THR A 160 -17.94 -7.78 -4.00
N PRO A 161 -19.02 -8.57 -3.94
CA PRO A 161 -19.05 -9.89 -4.59
C PRO A 161 -18.81 -9.85 -6.10
N LEU A 162 -19.35 -8.83 -6.78
CA LEU A 162 -19.11 -8.62 -8.21
C LEU A 162 -17.73 -8.00 -8.46
N TRP A 163 -17.37 -6.99 -7.65
CA TRP A 163 -16.09 -6.29 -7.77
C TRP A 163 -14.87 -7.22 -7.65
N LYS A 164 -14.91 -8.18 -6.73
CA LYS A 164 -13.86 -9.21 -6.57
C LYS A 164 -13.54 -9.96 -7.87
N ARG A 165 -14.55 -10.23 -8.71
CA ARG A 165 -14.36 -10.97 -9.96
C ARG A 165 -13.64 -10.16 -11.03
N ILE A 166 -13.85 -8.84 -11.06
CA ILE A 166 -13.33 -7.96 -12.10
C ILE A 166 -12.15 -7.08 -11.62
N GLY A 167 -12.06 -6.84 -10.31
CA GLY A 167 -11.05 -5.99 -9.66
C GLY A 167 -9.93 -6.77 -8.98
N GLY A 168 -9.54 -7.95 -9.50
CA GLY A 168 -8.38 -8.69 -9.00
C GLY A 168 -8.50 -9.18 -7.55
N GLY A 169 -9.69 -9.55 -7.11
CA GLY A 169 -9.92 -10.06 -5.75
C GLY A 169 -10.16 -8.98 -4.69
N CYS A 170 -10.14 -7.70 -5.06
CA CYS A 170 -10.26 -6.59 -4.11
C CYS A 170 -11.60 -6.61 -3.33
N HIS A 171 -11.50 -6.57 -2.00
CA HIS A 171 -12.62 -6.45 -1.06
C HIS A 171 -12.76 -5.00 -0.64
N LEU A 172 -13.74 -4.29 -1.18
CA LEU A 172 -13.98 -2.87 -0.87
C LEU A 172 -14.43 -2.64 0.59
N ASN A 173 -14.96 -3.67 1.23
CA ASN A 173 -15.54 -3.63 2.57
C ASN A 173 -14.62 -4.20 3.68
N ARG A 174 -13.34 -4.39 3.38
CA ARG A 174 -12.37 -4.93 4.35
C ARG A 174 -11.97 -3.83 5.34
N LYS A 175 -12.03 -4.12 6.63
CA LYS A 175 -11.54 -3.23 7.69
C LYS A 175 -10.03 -3.44 7.83
N ILE A 176 -9.26 -2.62 7.16
CA ILE A 176 -7.80 -2.77 7.03
C ILE A 176 -7.10 -2.51 8.38
N ASP A 177 -7.50 -1.46 9.06
CA ASP A 177 -7.01 -1.06 10.38
C ASP A 177 -7.25 -2.15 11.45
N ASP A 178 -8.45 -2.72 11.47
CA ASP A 178 -8.79 -3.86 12.35
C ASP A 178 -7.88 -5.07 12.06
N LEU A 179 -7.65 -5.40 10.78
CA LEU A 179 -6.80 -6.53 10.38
C LEU A 179 -5.34 -6.33 10.79
N ILE A 180 -4.80 -5.15 10.54
CA ILE A 180 -3.43 -4.78 10.88
C ILE A 180 -3.25 -4.83 12.41
N THR A 181 -4.21 -4.28 13.16
CA THR A 181 -4.18 -4.29 14.63
C THR A 181 -4.33 -5.71 15.20
N ALA A 182 -5.24 -6.52 14.63
CA ALA A 182 -5.43 -7.92 15.04
C ALA A 182 -4.19 -8.79 14.78
N ALA A 183 -3.37 -8.45 13.78
CA ALA A 183 -2.08 -9.10 13.55
C ALA A 183 -0.97 -8.65 14.54
N GLY A 184 -1.29 -7.74 15.46
CA GLY A 184 -0.41 -7.25 16.51
C GLY A 184 0.53 -6.14 16.04
N PHE A 185 0.18 -5.40 14.99
CA PHE A 185 0.82 -4.13 14.68
C PHE A 185 0.13 -2.99 15.43
N ARG A 186 0.90 -2.05 15.96
CA ARG A 186 0.37 -0.82 16.52
C ARG A 186 0.42 0.27 15.46
N ILE A 187 -0.74 0.75 15.02
CA ILE A 187 -0.83 1.86 14.08
C ILE A 187 -0.52 3.16 14.85
N THR A 188 0.44 3.94 14.37
CA THR A 188 0.88 5.21 14.98
C THR A 188 0.42 6.42 14.20
N ASP A 189 0.24 6.29 12.89
CA ASP A 189 -0.36 7.30 12.03
C ASP A 189 -1.44 6.63 11.16
N LEU A 190 -2.62 7.20 11.13
CA LEU A 190 -3.75 6.73 10.33
C LEU A 190 -4.50 7.93 9.79
N LYS A 191 -4.59 8.00 8.47
CA LYS A 191 -5.41 8.98 7.78
C LYS A 191 -6.48 8.24 6.99
N THR A 192 -7.60 8.91 6.74
CA THR A 192 -8.69 8.33 5.97
C THR A 192 -9.34 9.39 5.12
N TYR A 193 -9.57 9.09 3.84
CA TYR A 193 -10.25 10.00 2.94
C TYR A 193 -10.84 9.29 1.72
N TYR A 194 -11.66 10.00 1.00
CA TYR A 194 -12.18 9.56 -0.28
C TYR A 194 -11.37 10.18 -1.40
N LEU A 195 -10.82 9.35 -2.28
CA LEU A 195 -10.26 9.82 -3.54
C LEU A 195 -11.38 10.26 -4.51
N PRO A 196 -11.09 11.06 -5.54
CA PRO A 196 -12.07 11.38 -6.57
C PRO A 196 -12.65 10.12 -7.23
N GLY A 197 -13.98 10.08 -7.37
CA GLY A 197 -14.68 8.96 -7.99
C GLY A 197 -15.87 8.43 -7.16
N PRO A 198 -16.41 7.25 -7.51
CA PRO A 198 -17.52 6.64 -6.79
C PRO A 198 -17.15 6.29 -5.36
N ARG A 199 -17.77 6.93 -4.37
CA ARG A 199 -17.41 6.82 -2.95
C ARG A 199 -17.24 5.39 -2.41
N PRO A 200 -18.05 4.38 -2.79
CA PRO A 200 -17.85 3.02 -2.32
C PRO A 200 -16.51 2.40 -2.77
N MET A 201 -15.88 2.93 -3.82
CA MET A 201 -14.65 2.40 -4.42
C MET A 201 -13.41 3.23 -4.08
N THR A 202 -13.57 4.39 -3.46
CA THR A 202 -12.51 5.39 -3.32
C THR A 202 -12.10 5.67 -1.88
N TYR A 203 -12.76 5.04 -0.90
CA TYR A 203 -12.35 5.17 0.49
C TYR A 203 -10.98 4.51 0.70
N THR A 204 -10.02 5.31 1.11
CA THR A 204 -8.61 4.94 1.23
C THR A 204 -8.11 5.19 2.64
N VAL A 205 -7.33 4.24 3.13
CA VAL A 205 -6.78 4.20 4.48
C VAL A 205 -5.26 4.10 4.39
N PRO A 206 -4.54 5.22 4.26
CA PRO A 206 -3.11 5.24 4.46
C PRO A 206 -2.75 5.27 5.93
N GLY A 207 -1.66 4.60 6.27
CA GLY A 207 -1.16 4.61 7.62
C GLY A 207 0.22 4.02 7.75
N SER A 208 0.79 4.15 8.94
CA SER A 208 2.07 3.56 9.27
C SER A 208 2.12 3.08 10.72
N ARG A 209 3.04 2.14 10.96
CA ARG A 209 3.59 1.81 12.27
C ARG A 209 5.06 2.23 12.28
N GLY A 210 5.49 2.93 13.30
CA GLY A 210 6.90 3.25 13.54
C GLY A 210 7.08 3.84 14.93
N ASP A 211 8.25 3.68 15.49
CA ASP A 211 8.54 4.12 16.86
C ASP A 211 9.03 5.57 16.94
N ASP A 212 9.21 6.25 15.82
CA ASP A 212 9.86 7.55 15.82
C ASP A 212 9.12 8.64 15.03
N TRP A 213 8.28 9.37 15.78
CA TRP A 213 7.77 10.69 15.38
C TRP A 213 8.69 11.83 15.87
N SER A 214 9.89 11.51 16.38
CA SER A 214 10.84 12.51 16.88
C SER A 214 11.31 13.44 15.76
N ALA A 215 11.57 12.92 14.58
CA ALA A 215 12.05 13.70 13.44
C ALA A 215 11.05 14.78 12.97
N CYS A 216 9.75 14.49 12.94
CA CYS A 216 8.75 15.52 12.60
C CYS A 216 8.49 16.53 13.74
N ARG A 217 8.64 16.14 15.00
CA ARG A 217 8.58 17.07 16.13
C ARG A 217 9.77 18.02 16.16
N ASP A 218 10.94 17.54 15.81
CA ASP A 218 12.16 18.37 15.83
C ASP A 218 12.16 19.38 14.67
N LEU A 219 11.61 19.03 13.50
CA LEU A 219 11.36 19.99 12.42
C LEU A 219 10.28 21.03 12.82
N ALA A 220 9.18 20.61 13.42
CA ALA A 220 8.15 21.53 13.90
C ALA A 220 8.66 22.41 15.05
N ALA A 221 9.50 21.87 15.96
CA ALA A 221 10.13 22.63 17.03
C ALA A 221 11.18 23.63 16.52
N SER A 222 11.95 23.27 15.48
CA SER A 222 12.92 24.19 14.84
C SER A 222 12.24 25.33 14.10
N MET A 223 11.01 25.11 13.59
CA MET A 223 10.22 26.16 12.91
C MET A 223 9.46 27.05 13.90
N SER A 224 9.12 26.57 15.10
CA SER A 224 8.48 27.38 16.15
C SER A 224 9.45 28.32 16.89
N GLY A 225 10.77 28.08 16.78
CA GLY A 225 11.81 28.96 17.33
C GLY A 225 12.02 30.27 16.59
N SER A 226 11.39 30.49 15.42
CA SER A 226 11.50 31.72 14.61
C SER A 226 10.26 32.61 14.69
N GLY A 227 9.64 32.78 15.86
CA GLY A 227 8.79 33.92 16.21
C GLY A 227 7.70 34.34 15.21
N ARG A 228 7.01 33.45 14.52
CA ARG A 228 5.79 33.79 13.76
C ARG A 228 4.58 33.05 14.33
N SER A 229 3.67 33.85 14.87
CA SER A 229 2.37 33.46 15.42
C SER A 229 1.53 32.70 14.35
N VAL A 230 1.18 31.46 14.64
CA VAL A 230 0.21 30.66 13.85
C VAL A 230 -1.19 30.94 14.41
N SER A 231 -1.74 32.07 14.09
CA SER A 231 -3.18 32.34 14.22
C SER A 231 -3.74 32.56 12.83
N SER A 232 -4.68 31.70 12.43
CA SER A 232 -5.44 31.67 11.17
C SER A 232 -4.88 30.82 10.02
N LEU A 233 -5.03 29.48 10.09
CA LEU A 233 -5.08 28.66 8.90
C LEU A 233 -6.49 28.10 8.75
N ASN A 234 -7.16 28.60 7.73
CA ASN A 234 -8.51 28.24 7.33
C ASN A 234 -8.48 26.86 6.63
N ALA A 235 -9.38 25.97 7.02
CA ALA A 235 -9.45 24.56 6.59
C ALA A 235 -9.98 24.37 5.14
N SER A 236 -9.50 25.12 4.16
CA SER A 236 -9.98 25.02 2.77
C SER A 236 -8.91 25.03 1.67
N THR A 237 -7.64 24.89 1.97
CA THR A 237 -6.60 24.77 0.94
C THR A 237 -5.72 23.55 1.20
N ASN A 238 -5.47 22.80 0.11
CA ASN A 238 -4.67 21.57 0.02
C ASN A 238 -3.17 21.82 0.30
N ASP A 239 -2.79 22.22 1.50
CA ASP A 239 -1.39 22.37 1.88
C ASP A 239 -0.82 21.03 2.40
N TRP A 240 -0.59 20.10 1.48
CA TRP A 240 0.05 18.78 1.74
C TRP A 240 1.56 18.79 1.45
N VAL A 241 2.18 19.94 1.47
CA VAL A 241 3.64 20.05 1.35
C VAL A 241 4.15 20.63 2.67
N HIS A 242 4.65 19.79 3.53
CA HIS A 242 5.57 20.00 4.65
C HIS A 242 5.15 19.21 5.90
N CYS A 243 5.69 18.06 6.00
CA CYS A 243 6.20 17.08 6.96
C CYS A 243 5.93 15.69 6.48
#